data_fa052262fa1211094bd02e2ba2e0ed1f
#
_entry.id   fa052262fa1211094bd02e2ba2e0ed1f
#
_cell.length_a   1.000
_cell.length_b   1.000
_cell.length_c   1.000
_cell.angle_alpha   90.00
_cell.angle_beta   90.00
_cell.angle_gamma   90.00
#
_symmetry.space_group_name_H-M   'P 1'
#
loop_
_entity.id
_entity.type
_entity.pdbx_description
1 polymer ?
#
loop_
_entity_poly.entity_id
_entity_poly.type
_entity_poly.pdbx_seq_one_letter_code
_entity_poly.pdbx_strand_id
1 'polypeptide(L)'
;MAEFRWRMVQLDLARQKETVGFIQDFISFAADSGYNAVLLYLEGRVRTKSFPYPAAEDSYSEGEMGEIVEYASKKRLEIIPATQTLAHAEQFLRYALLQPLSELRETNLSGRWDTPARHHDTFCPSLRGTREFLAAYLEELATIFPAPLMHVGLDEAWHIGICNLCQQHPEGQAGIFLQHINWLYSVVAGKLGKRMMLWDDMFQHYPEVLPALPKDILLCCWEYGVIGETLRWHFGDQPPVDKLKEFSSLGFECLTAPADMTWLNPVSFTRYAEKRPCLGGLLTMWEKYSCFYHASLPVVAATGRLWSGSSPEEAFPAGV
;
A
#
# COMPACT_ATOMS: atom_id res chain seq x y z
N MET A 1 -26.73 -4.89 -1.88
CA MET A 1 -25.40 -4.70 -2.50
C MET A 1 -24.70 -6.04 -2.58
N ALA A 2 -23.82 -6.25 -3.57
CA ALA A 2 -23.03 -7.48 -3.60
C ALA A 2 -21.97 -7.45 -2.50
N GLU A 3 -21.75 -8.60 -1.86
CA GLU A 3 -20.68 -8.75 -0.88
C GLU A 3 -19.32 -8.69 -1.60
N PHE A 4 -18.40 -7.83 -1.13
CA PHE A 4 -17.05 -7.76 -1.66
C PHE A 4 -16.25 -9.01 -1.25
N ARG A 5 -15.52 -9.61 -2.21
CA ARG A 5 -14.61 -10.73 -1.94
C ARG A 5 -13.50 -10.34 -0.96
N TRP A 6 -12.87 -9.20 -1.19
CA TRP A 6 -11.88 -8.62 -0.29
C TRP A 6 -12.48 -7.41 0.41
N ARG A 7 -12.51 -7.45 1.70
CA ARG A 7 -12.93 -6.38 2.60
C ARG A 7 -11.75 -6.09 3.53
N MET A 8 -10.89 -5.19 3.10
CA MET A 8 -9.63 -4.91 3.77
C MET A 8 -9.69 -3.56 4.47
N VAL A 9 -9.06 -3.46 5.63
CA VAL A 9 -8.77 -2.18 6.29
C VAL A 9 -7.29 -2.05 6.52
N GLN A 10 -6.73 -0.88 6.22
CA GLN A 10 -5.33 -0.57 6.50
C GLN A 10 -5.18 0.00 7.90
N LEU A 11 -4.11 -0.38 8.59
CA LEU A 11 -3.60 0.29 9.79
C LEU A 11 -2.18 0.81 9.49
N ASP A 12 -1.98 2.13 9.58
CA ASP A 12 -0.69 2.75 9.33
C ASP A 12 0.20 2.65 10.58
N LEU A 13 1.16 1.76 10.53
CA LEU A 13 2.17 1.56 11.58
C LEU A 13 3.52 2.19 11.22
N ALA A 14 3.67 2.69 10.00
CA ALA A 14 4.92 3.30 9.56
C ALA A 14 5.16 4.66 10.21
N ARG A 15 4.11 5.46 10.34
CA ARG A 15 4.19 6.81 10.91
C ARG A 15 4.01 6.80 12.41
N GLN A 16 3.20 5.90 12.93
CA GLN A 16 2.96 5.73 14.35
C GLN A 16 3.08 4.25 14.75
N LYS A 17 4.01 3.94 15.64
CA LYS A 17 4.12 2.61 16.22
C LYS A 17 3.06 2.43 17.30
N GLU A 18 2.22 1.42 17.16
CA GLU A 18 1.23 1.02 18.13
C GLU A 18 1.72 -0.16 18.99
N THR A 19 1.11 -0.37 20.14
CA THR A 19 1.38 -1.57 20.93
C THR A 19 0.77 -2.81 20.28
N VAL A 20 1.36 -3.99 20.53
CA VAL A 20 0.79 -5.27 20.05
C VAL A 20 -0.66 -5.42 20.54
N GLY A 21 -0.95 -5.07 21.79
CA GLY A 21 -2.31 -5.11 22.34
C GLY A 21 -3.31 -4.23 21.57
N PHE A 22 -2.91 -2.98 21.23
CA PHE A 22 -3.76 -2.12 20.41
C PHE A 22 -4.04 -2.72 19.03
N ILE A 23 -3.02 -3.31 18.38
CA ILE A 23 -3.19 -3.95 17.07
C ILE A 23 -4.14 -5.16 17.18
N GLN A 24 -4.05 -5.96 18.24
CA GLN A 24 -4.97 -7.08 18.50
C GLN A 24 -6.41 -6.60 18.73
N ASP A 25 -6.60 -5.52 19.48
CA ASP A 25 -7.91 -4.90 19.68
C ASP A 25 -8.49 -4.37 18.34
N PHE A 26 -7.65 -3.72 17.53
CA PHE A 26 -8.05 -3.28 16.20
C PHE A 26 -8.42 -4.45 15.28
N ILE A 27 -7.69 -5.55 15.30
CA ILE A 27 -8.00 -6.78 14.55
C ILE A 27 -9.36 -7.34 15.00
N SER A 28 -9.64 -7.37 16.30
CA SER A 28 -10.95 -7.82 16.81
C SER A 28 -12.07 -6.92 16.32
N PHE A 29 -11.88 -5.61 16.42
CA PHE A 29 -12.83 -4.61 15.92
C PHE A 29 -13.07 -4.73 14.40
N ALA A 30 -12.03 -4.96 13.62
CA ALA A 30 -12.13 -5.16 12.16
C ALA A 30 -12.94 -6.44 11.85
N ALA A 31 -12.66 -7.55 12.54
CA ALA A 31 -13.42 -8.79 12.40
C ALA A 31 -14.91 -8.59 12.70
N ASP A 32 -15.23 -7.95 13.82
CA ASP A 32 -16.60 -7.68 14.27
C ASP A 32 -17.34 -6.70 13.33
N SER A 33 -16.57 -5.88 12.60
CA SER A 33 -17.08 -4.95 11.58
C SER A 33 -17.28 -5.59 10.19
N GLY A 34 -16.89 -6.87 10.00
CA GLY A 34 -17.12 -7.60 8.75
C GLY A 34 -15.96 -7.59 7.76
N TYR A 35 -14.77 -7.09 8.15
CA TYR A 35 -13.57 -7.24 7.34
C TYR A 35 -13.06 -8.69 7.33
N ASN A 36 -12.33 -9.07 6.28
CA ASN A 36 -11.66 -10.37 6.18
C ASN A 36 -10.15 -10.26 6.03
N ALA A 37 -9.61 -9.04 5.98
CA ALA A 37 -8.17 -8.80 6.02
C ALA A 37 -7.84 -7.45 6.67
N VAL A 38 -6.68 -7.39 7.32
CA VAL A 38 -6.05 -6.15 7.78
C VAL A 38 -4.73 -6.00 7.03
N LEU A 39 -4.56 -4.88 6.33
CA LEU A 39 -3.30 -4.51 5.73
C LEU A 39 -2.51 -3.69 6.74
N LEU A 40 -1.36 -4.20 7.17
CA LEU A 40 -0.43 -3.45 8.01
C LEU A 40 0.53 -2.66 7.11
N TYR A 41 0.40 -1.34 7.12
CA TYR A 41 1.30 -0.46 6.39
C TYR A 41 2.55 -0.21 7.22
N LEU A 42 3.64 -0.89 6.87
CA LEU A 42 4.80 -1.07 7.73
C LEU A 42 6.01 -0.23 7.32
N GLU A 43 6.18 0.06 6.01
CA GLU A 43 7.45 0.56 5.47
C GLU A 43 8.64 -0.26 6.06
N GLY A 44 9.53 0.37 6.82
CA GLY A 44 10.66 -0.24 7.51
C GLY A 44 10.45 -0.48 9.01
N ARG A 45 9.22 -0.73 9.48
CA ARG A 45 8.93 -0.92 10.92
C ARG A 45 9.18 -2.32 11.46
N VAL A 46 9.43 -3.30 10.61
CA VAL A 46 9.77 -4.66 11.07
C VAL A 46 11.28 -4.82 11.04
N ARG A 47 11.84 -5.14 12.20
CA ARG A 47 13.27 -5.43 12.34
C ARG A 47 13.52 -6.89 11.98
N THR A 48 14.37 -7.10 10.99
CA THR A 48 14.74 -8.42 10.47
C THR A 48 16.26 -8.57 10.41
N LYS A 49 16.77 -9.71 9.94
CA LYS A 49 18.21 -9.92 9.76
C LYS A 49 18.80 -9.01 8.70
N SER A 50 18.09 -8.77 7.60
CA SER A 50 18.53 -7.86 6.54
C SER A 50 18.37 -6.40 6.92
N PHE A 51 17.48 -6.09 7.88
CA PHE A 51 17.19 -4.74 8.36
C PHE A 51 17.20 -4.69 9.90
N PRO A 52 18.38 -4.80 10.55
CA PRO A 52 18.49 -4.83 12.01
C PRO A 52 18.58 -3.44 12.66
N TYR A 53 18.57 -2.36 11.89
CA TYR A 53 18.95 -1.01 12.33
C TYR A 53 17.93 -0.28 13.23
N PRO A 54 16.61 -0.47 13.09
CA PRO A 54 15.66 0.24 13.94
C PRO A 54 15.81 -0.15 15.42
N ALA A 55 15.69 0.83 16.31
CA ALA A 55 15.63 0.58 17.72
C ALA A 55 14.36 -0.23 18.10
N ALA A 56 14.41 -0.98 19.19
CA ALA A 56 13.29 -1.83 19.60
C ALA A 56 12.02 -1.03 19.92
N GLU A 57 12.18 0.17 20.47
CA GLU A 57 11.09 1.10 20.75
C GLU A 57 10.40 1.63 19.49
N ASP A 58 11.14 1.68 18.35
CA ASP A 58 10.66 2.22 17.07
C ASP A 58 10.26 1.14 16.06
N SER A 59 10.38 -0.12 16.39
CA SER A 59 10.17 -1.24 15.46
C SER A 59 9.49 -2.42 16.11
N TYR A 60 8.99 -3.32 15.30
CA TYR A 60 8.49 -4.61 15.72
C TYR A 60 9.54 -5.69 15.46
N SER A 61 9.66 -6.64 16.37
CA SER A 61 10.40 -7.88 16.15
C SER A 61 9.58 -8.85 15.31
N GLU A 62 10.27 -9.84 14.71
CA GLU A 62 9.61 -10.96 14.01
C GLU A 62 8.62 -11.70 14.94
N GLY A 63 8.96 -11.84 16.24
CA GLY A 63 8.10 -12.49 17.24
C GLY A 63 6.81 -11.71 17.48
N GLU A 64 6.87 -10.38 17.69
CA GLU A 64 5.69 -9.54 17.86
C GLU A 64 4.77 -9.58 16.63
N MET A 65 5.34 -9.56 15.42
CA MET A 65 4.53 -9.71 14.21
C MET A 65 3.92 -11.11 14.10
N GLY A 66 4.64 -12.15 14.50
CA GLY A 66 4.13 -13.52 14.59
C GLY A 66 2.93 -13.65 15.54
N GLU A 67 2.99 -13.03 16.73
CA GLU A 67 1.87 -12.98 17.67
C GLU A 67 0.63 -12.29 17.06
N ILE A 68 0.82 -11.19 16.33
CA ILE A 68 -0.26 -10.46 15.65
C ILE A 68 -0.89 -11.34 14.57
N VAL A 69 -0.09 -12.01 13.75
CA VAL A 69 -0.56 -12.93 12.70
C VAL A 69 -1.34 -14.11 13.29
N GLU A 70 -0.81 -14.72 14.34
CA GLU A 70 -1.51 -15.82 15.04
C GLU A 70 -2.85 -15.37 15.63
N TYR A 71 -2.87 -14.17 16.24
CA TYR A 71 -4.09 -13.60 16.79
C TYR A 71 -5.15 -13.36 15.71
N ALA A 72 -4.77 -12.78 14.58
CA ALA A 72 -5.65 -12.52 13.45
C ALA A 72 -6.22 -13.83 12.85
N SER A 73 -5.40 -14.85 12.74
CA SER A 73 -5.81 -16.18 12.27
C SER A 73 -6.93 -16.78 13.13
N LYS A 74 -6.87 -16.62 14.46
CA LYS A 74 -7.93 -17.04 15.39
C LYS A 74 -9.23 -16.27 15.15
N LYS A 75 -9.15 -15.07 14.60
CA LYS A 75 -10.29 -14.24 14.20
C LYS A 75 -10.72 -14.45 12.74
N ARG A 76 -10.05 -15.35 12.00
CA ARG A 76 -10.27 -15.62 10.57
C ARG A 76 -10.01 -14.40 9.69
N LEU A 77 -9.03 -13.58 10.08
CA LEU A 77 -8.54 -12.44 9.33
C LEU A 77 -7.15 -12.72 8.75
N GLU A 78 -6.95 -12.33 7.50
CA GLU A 78 -5.62 -12.32 6.89
C GLU A 78 -4.86 -11.04 7.30
N ILE A 79 -3.58 -11.16 7.64
CA ILE A 79 -2.68 -10.01 7.81
C ILE A 79 -1.82 -9.86 6.58
N ILE A 80 -2.04 -8.79 5.83
CA ILE A 80 -1.33 -8.49 4.60
C ILE A 80 -0.24 -7.45 4.90
N PRO A 81 1.04 -7.79 4.70
CA PRO A 81 2.11 -6.81 4.86
C PRO A 81 2.12 -5.83 3.68
N ALA A 82 2.29 -4.54 4.00
CA ALA A 82 2.59 -3.50 3.02
C ALA A 82 3.92 -2.84 3.37
N THR A 83 4.88 -2.93 2.44
CA THR A 83 6.18 -2.27 2.56
C THR A 83 6.44 -1.44 1.32
N GLN A 84 7.34 -0.47 1.45
CA GLN A 84 7.70 0.40 0.36
C GLN A 84 8.98 -0.09 -0.32
N THR A 85 8.94 -0.20 -1.63
CA THR A 85 10.03 -0.76 -2.42
C THR A 85 10.63 0.22 -3.43
N LEU A 86 10.09 1.45 -3.49
CA LEU A 86 10.57 2.51 -4.37
C LEU A 86 10.55 3.86 -3.63
N ALA A 87 9.43 4.60 -3.67
CA ALA A 87 9.26 5.81 -2.87
C ALA A 87 8.76 5.51 -1.45
N HIS A 88 8.54 6.52 -0.62
CA HIS A 88 8.23 6.38 0.80
C HIS A 88 9.23 5.50 1.57
N ALA A 89 10.49 5.53 1.15
CA ALA A 89 11.55 4.69 1.69
C ALA A 89 12.33 5.34 2.83
N GLU A 90 11.81 6.44 3.41
CA GLU A 90 12.50 7.24 4.43
C GLU A 90 12.83 6.42 5.69
N GLN A 91 11.95 5.48 6.06
CA GLN A 91 12.18 4.60 7.21
C GLN A 91 13.41 3.69 7.02
N PHE A 92 13.73 3.33 5.79
CA PHE A 92 14.93 2.56 5.45
C PHE A 92 16.13 3.48 5.24
N LEU A 93 15.98 4.49 4.39
CA LEU A 93 17.08 5.33 3.91
C LEU A 93 17.56 6.37 4.94
N ARG A 94 16.87 6.51 6.07
CA ARG A 94 17.37 7.30 7.22
C ARG A 94 18.66 6.73 7.83
N TYR A 95 18.95 5.46 7.59
CA TYR A 95 20.17 4.81 8.10
C TYR A 95 21.33 4.98 7.12
N ALA A 96 22.46 5.50 7.62
CA ALA A 96 23.63 5.83 6.80
C ALA A 96 24.12 4.66 5.92
N LEU A 97 23.98 3.42 6.40
CA LEU A 97 24.38 2.23 5.63
C LEU A 97 23.49 1.96 4.41
N LEU A 98 22.25 2.47 4.40
CA LEU A 98 21.31 2.30 3.29
C LEU A 98 21.22 3.54 2.39
N GLN A 99 21.70 4.70 2.82
CA GLN A 99 21.69 5.91 2.00
C GLN A 99 22.37 5.75 0.63
N PRO A 100 23.45 4.95 0.47
CA PRO A 100 24.00 4.67 -0.86
C PRO A 100 23.01 3.99 -1.84
N LEU A 101 21.91 3.44 -1.34
CA LEU A 101 20.84 2.83 -2.15
C LEU A 101 19.80 3.86 -2.63
N SER A 102 19.88 5.10 -2.15
CA SER A 102 18.94 6.18 -2.52
C SER A 102 19.15 6.64 -3.95
N GLU A 103 18.06 6.95 -4.63
CA GLU A 103 18.07 7.66 -5.92
C GLU A 103 18.65 9.07 -5.78
N LEU A 104 18.51 9.70 -4.61
CA LEU A 104 19.01 11.06 -4.32
C LEU A 104 20.44 11.09 -3.76
N ARG A 105 21.17 9.98 -3.71
CA ARG A 105 22.52 9.87 -3.10
C ARG A 105 23.58 10.81 -3.71
N GLU A 106 23.39 11.23 -4.96
CA GLU A 106 24.33 12.06 -5.73
C GLU A 106 23.79 13.49 -5.92
N THR A 107 22.72 13.87 -5.21
CA THR A 107 22.04 15.15 -5.41
C THR A 107 21.93 15.93 -4.11
N ASN A 108 21.67 17.23 -4.24
CA ASN A 108 21.30 18.09 -3.13
C ASN A 108 19.79 18.38 -3.12
N LEU A 109 19.00 17.61 -3.87
CA LEU A 109 17.56 17.75 -3.90
C LEU A 109 16.98 17.31 -2.58
N SER A 110 16.02 18.07 -2.09
CA SER A 110 15.19 17.65 -0.95
C SER A 110 14.30 16.50 -1.37
N GLY A 111 13.98 15.64 -0.42
CA GLY A 111 12.98 14.61 -0.60
C GLY A 111 11.59 15.20 -0.82
N ARG A 112 10.64 14.33 -1.08
CA ARG A 112 9.28 14.67 -1.54
C ARG A 112 8.56 15.80 -0.77
N TRP A 113 8.78 15.92 0.50
CA TRP A 113 8.11 16.94 1.33
C TRP A 113 9.02 18.13 1.67
N ASP A 114 10.10 18.32 0.91
CA ASP A 114 11.08 19.39 1.12
C ASP A 114 11.55 19.50 2.58
N THR A 115 11.70 18.35 3.25
CA THR A 115 12.19 18.27 4.61
C THR A 115 13.57 17.63 4.66
N PRO A 116 14.54 18.22 5.38
CA PRO A 116 15.88 17.62 5.49
C PRO A 116 15.88 16.18 6.00
N ALA A 117 14.95 15.84 6.90
CA ALA A 117 14.79 14.49 7.44
C ALA A 117 14.32 13.46 6.39
N ARG A 118 13.81 13.91 5.26
CA ARG A 118 13.27 13.08 4.17
C ARG A 118 14.06 13.25 2.88
N HIS A 119 15.32 13.68 2.97
CA HIS A 119 16.16 13.85 1.80
C HIS A 119 16.29 12.57 0.98
N HIS A 120 16.46 11.42 1.64
CA HIS A 120 16.50 10.12 1.00
C HIS A 120 15.14 9.42 1.13
N ASP A 121 14.25 9.63 0.18
CA ASP A 121 12.87 9.10 0.20
C ASP A 121 12.60 8.02 -0.85
N THR A 122 13.52 7.81 -1.80
CA THR A 122 13.32 6.90 -2.93
C THR A 122 14.54 6.00 -3.11
N PHE A 123 14.31 4.69 -3.18
CA PHE A 123 15.35 3.73 -3.58
C PHE A 123 15.72 3.91 -5.05
N CYS A 124 17.00 3.71 -5.37
CA CYS A 124 17.45 3.62 -6.76
C CYS A 124 17.17 2.22 -7.32
N PRO A 125 16.19 2.06 -8.23
CA PRO A 125 15.78 0.75 -8.73
C PRO A 125 16.80 0.09 -9.66
N SER A 126 17.75 0.88 -10.19
CA SER A 126 18.81 0.40 -11.07
C SER A 126 20.02 -0.17 -10.32
N LEU A 127 20.12 0.08 -9.01
CA LEU A 127 21.23 -0.44 -8.22
C LEU A 127 21.01 -1.92 -7.87
N ARG A 128 22.05 -2.71 -8.08
CA ARG A 128 22.10 -4.11 -7.65
C ARG A 128 21.90 -4.25 -6.14
N GLY A 129 22.56 -3.39 -5.35
CA GLY A 129 22.44 -3.39 -3.88
C GLY A 129 21.02 -3.14 -3.39
N THR A 130 20.24 -2.27 -4.06
CA THR A 130 18.82 -2.08 -3.78
C THR A 130 18.02 -3.38 -3.96
N ARG A 131 18.23 -4.06 -5.07
CA ARG A 131 17.56 -5.33 -5.36
C ARG A 131 17.94 -6.41 -4.38
N GLU A 132 19.21 -6.52 -4.01
CA GLU A 132 19.70 -7.48 -3.03
C GLU A 132 19.09 -7.23 -1.64
N PHE A 133 19.07 -5.98 -1.20
CA PHE A 133 18.46 -5.59 0.07
C PHE A 133 16.96 -5.87 0.10
N LEU A 134 16.22 -5.37 -0.89
CA LEU A 134 14.76 -5.53 -0.95
C LEU A 134 14.35 -7.00 -1.09
N ALA A 135 15.07 -7.81 -1.90
CA ALA A 135 14.79 -9.24 -2.02
C ALA A 135 14.91 -9.95 -0.66
N ALA A 136 16.00 -9.70 0.08
CA ALA A 136 16.20 -10.29 1.40
C ALA A 136 15.10 -9.86 2.39
N TYR A 137 14.77 -8.58 2.41
CA TYR A 137 13.73 -8.05 3.30
C TYR A 137 12.33 -8.61 2.99
N LEU A 138 11.96 -8.68 1.69
CA LEU A 138 10.68 -9.25 1.26
C LEU A 138 10.57 -10.75 1.59
N GLU A 139 11.67 -11.51 1.47
CA GLU A 139 11.72 -12.92 1.87
C GLU A 139 11.48 -13.10 3.37
N GLU A 140 12.10 -12.26 4.19
CA GLU A 140 11.91 -12.28 5.63
C GLU A 140 10.47 -11.91 6.01
N LEU A 141 9.91 -10.87 5.39
CA LEU A 141 8.49 -10.52 5.58
C LEU A 141 7.56 -11.68 5.14
N ALA A 142 7.85 -12.32 4.01
CA ALA A 142 7.03 -13.44 3.53
C ALA A 142 7.02 -14.64 4.49
N THR A 143 8.09 -14.82 5.26
CA THR A 143 8.19 -15.85 6.31
C THR A 143 7.32 -15.52 7.52
N ILE A 144 7.27 -14.23 7.89
CA ILE A 144 6.47 -13.74 9.03
C ILE A 144 4.97 -13.72 8.68
N PHE A 145 4.64 -13.29 7.46
CA PHE A 145 3.25 -13.08 7.02
C PHE A 145 2.84 -14.15 5.99
N PRO A 146 2.07 -15.18 6.40
CA PRO A 146 1.67 -16.28 5.52
C PRO A 146 0.58 -15.91 4.50
N ALA A 147 -0.06 -14.74 4.63
CA ALA A 147 -1.11 -14.29 3.72
C ALA A 147 -0.73 -14.45 2.25
N PRO A 148 -1.68 -14.76 1.35
CA PRO A 148 -1.39 -14.99 -0.06
C PRO A 148 -1.07 -13.71 -0.85
N LEU A 149 -1.24 -12.54 -0.23
CA LEU A 149 -1.05 -11.23 -0.80
C LEU A 149 0.14 -10.51 -0.14
N MET A 150 0.84 -9.66 -0.90
CA MET A 150 1.87 -8.75 -0.40
C MET A 150 1.80 -7.44 -1.17
N HIS A 151 1.70 -6.32 -0.44
CA HIS A 151 1.66 -4.99 -1.04
C HIS A 151 3.07 -4.38 -1.07
N VAL A 152 3.51 -3.92 -2.23
CA VAL A 152 4.88 -3.42 -2.46
C VAL A 152 4.99 -1.90 -2.61
N GLY A 153 3.91 -1.16 -2.37
CA GLY A 153 3.88 0.30 -2.47
C GLY A 153 3.81 0.80 -3.90
N LEU A 154 4.84 1.52 -4.33
CA LEU A 154 5.07 2.12 -5.65
C LEU A 154 4.29 3.41 -5.92
N ASP A 155 3.63 3.98 -4.91
CA ASP A 155 2.97 5.27 -4.99
C ASP A 155 3.96 6.44 -4.93
N GLU A 156 3.56 7.55 -5.55
CA GLU A 156 4.22 8.85 -5.46
C GLU A 156 5.75 8.83 -5.69
N ALA A 157 6.22 8.03 -6.64
CA ALA A 157 7.64 7.84 -6.93
C ALA A 157 8.22 8.98 -7.80
N TRP A 158 8.20 10.21 -7.28
CA TRP A 158 8.58 11.43 -7.99
C TRP A 158 10.05 11.51 -8.38
N HIS A 159 10.92 10.87 -7.61
CA HIS A 159 12.36 10.98 -7.77
C HIS A 159 12.97 9.82 -8.56
N ILE A 160 12.18 9.06 -9.31
CA ILE A 160 12.69 8.02 -10.19
C ILE A 160 13.50 8.63 -11.35
N GLY A 161 14.66 8.08 -11.67
CA GLY A 161 15.46 8.51 -12.80
C GLY A 161 16.32 9.76 -12.56
N ILE A 162 16.59 10.12 -11.31
CA ILE A 162 17.37 11.32 -10.95
C ILE A 162 18.87 11.06 -10.92
N CYS A 163 19.33 9.92 -10.43
CA CYS A 163 20.75 9.64 -10.32
C CYS A 163 21.42 9.38 -11.67
N ASN A 164 22.74 9.58 -11.74
CA ASN A 164 23.53 9.39 -12.97
C ASN A 164 23.35 8.01 -13.62
N LEU A 165 23.17 6.96 -12.80
CA LEU A 165 22.95 5.62 -13.31
C LEU A 165 21.58 5.49 -14.00
N CYS A 166 20.52 5.99 -13.36
CA CYS A 166 19.17 5.93 -13.90
C CYS A 166 18.97 6.83 -15.12
N GLN A 167 19.64 7.99 -15.18
CA GLN A 167 19.60 8.89 -16.35
C GLN A 167 20.13 8.24 -17.64
N GLN A 168 20.95 7.19 -17.53
CA GLN A 168 21.50 6.46 -18.67
C GLN A 168 20.58 5.34 -19.17
N HIS A 169 19.40 5.12 -18.53
CA HIS A 169 18.50 4.07 -18.96
C HIS A 169 17.90 4.39 -20.33
N PRO A 170 17.98 3.47 -21.32
CA PRO A 170 17.62 3.76 -22.72
C PRO A 170 16.14 4.10 -22.90
N GLU A 171 15.26 3.57 -22.04
CA GLU A 171 13.81 3.80 -22.08
C GLU A 171 13.34 4.82 -21.04
N GLY A 172 14.29 5.60 -20.46
CA GLY A 172 13.97 6.64 -19.47
C GLY A 172 13.28 6.14 -18.22
N GLN A 173 12.53 7.03 -17.58
CA GLN A 173 11.86 6.77 -16.30
C GLN A 173 10.78 5.66 -16.41
N ALA A 174 10.02 5.62 -17.49
CA ALA A 174 9.01 4.58 -17.74
C ALA A 174 9.64 3.18 -17.81
N GLY A 175 10.77 3.06 -18.53
CA GLY A 175 11.51 1.80 -18.62
C GLY A 175 12.08 1.35 -17.29
N ILE A 176 12.62 2.28 -16.48
CA ILE A 176 13.10 2.01 -15.12
C ILE A 176 11.96 1.50 -14.25
N PHE A 177 10.81 2.17 -14.30
CA PHE A 177 9.62 1.80 -13.52
C PHE A 177 9.11 0.42 -13.91
N LEU A 178 8.96 0.15 -15.20
CA LEU A 178 8.59 -1.17 -15.73
C LEU A 178 9.56 -2.27 -15.30
N GLN A 179 10.87 -2.02 -15.43
CA GLN A 179 11.90 -2.98 -15.03
C GLN A 179 11.83 -3.29 -13.53
N HIS A 180 11.59 -2.27 -12.70
CA HIS A 180 11.46 -2.44 -11.25
C HIS A 180 10.23 -3.27 -10.89
N ILE A 181 9.05 -2.99 -11.47
CA ILE A 181 7.83 -3.78 -11.24
C ILE A 181 8.05 -5.24 -11.65
N ASN A 182 8.60 -5.48 -12.85
CA ASN A 182 8.85 -6.85 -13.34
C ASN A 182 9.85 -7.60 -12.45
N TRP A 183 10.86 -6.91 -11.93
CA TRP A 183 11.78 -7.50 -10.97
C TRP A 183 11.07 -7.86 -9.64
N LEU A 184 10.28 -6.93 -9.07
CA LEU A 184 9.47 -7.20 -7.87
C LEU A 184 8.53 -8.37 -8.09
N TYR A 185 7.88 -8.43 -9.25
CA TYR A 185 7.00 -9.54 -9.59
C TYR A 185 7.76 -10.88 -9.62
N SER A 186 8.96 -10.91 -10.16
CA SER A 186 9.79 -12.12 -10.16
C SER A 186 10.15 -12.59 -8.73
N VAL A 187 10.30 -11.65 -7.79
CA VAL A 187 10.53 -11.97 -6.38
C VAL A 187 9.21 -12.38 -5.73
N VAL A 188 8.20 -11.53 -5.71
CA VAL A 188 6.97 -11.74 -4.94
C VAL A 188 6.14 -12.90 -5.47
N ALA A 189 5.88 -12.94 -6.78
CA ALA A 189 5.11 -14.01 -7.39
C ALA A 189 5.99 -15.23 -7.73
N GLY A 190 7.13 -15.00 -8.37
CA GLY A 190 7.98 -16.07 -8.85
C GLY A 190 8.69 -16.84 -7.74
N LYS A 191 9.25 -16.15 -6.75
CA LYS A 191 10.04 -16.79 -5.68
C LYS A 191 9.24 -17.03 -4.41
N LEU A 192 8.43 -16.05 -3.97
CA LEU A 192 7.70 -16.14 -2.70
C LEU A 192 6.30 -16.75 -2.84
N GLY A 193 5.80 -16.96 -4.06
CA GLY A 193 4.50 -17.56 -4.32
C GLY A 193 3.31 -16.72 -3.84
N LYS A 194 3.49 -15.40 -3.71
CA LYS A 194 2.44 -14.47 -3.27
C LYS A 194 1.93 -13.64 -4.44
N ARG A 195 0.67 -13.27 -4.41
CA ARG A 195 0.14 -12.31 -5.37
C ARG A 195 0.58 -10.89 -4.96
N MET A 196 1.20 -10.18 -5.90
CA MET A 196 1.67 -8.82 -5.70
C MET A 196 0.53 -7.81 -5.78
N MET A 197 0.51 -6.86 -4.85
CA MET A 197 -0.39 -5.70 -4.83
C MET A 197 0.45 -4.42 -4.93
N LEU A 198 -0.09 -3.39 -5.59
CA LEU A 198 0.54 -2.07 -5.68
C LEU A 198 -0.50 -0.95 -5.89
N TRP A 199 -0.10 0.29 -5.60
CA TRP A 199 -0.91 1.48 -5.85
C TRP A 199 -0.90 1.87 -7.33
N ASP A 200 -1.98 2.48 -7.82
CA ASP A 200 -2.21 2.73 -9.23
C ASP A 200 -1.74 4.08 -9.76
N ASP A 201 -1.41 5.01 -8.89
CA ASP A 201 -1.24 6.44 -9.22
C ASP A 201 -0.11 6.71 -10.22
N MET A 202 1.02 5.97 -10.13
CA MET A 202 2.14 6.17 -11.04
C MET A 202 1.85 5.77 -12.49
N PHE A 203 0.80 5.01 -12.76
CA PHE A 203 0.36 4.73 -14.13
C PHE A 203 -0.25 5.95 -14.83
N GLN A 204 -0.52 7.01 -14.10
CA GLN A 204 -0.84 8.29 -14.70
C GLN A 204 0.37 8.91 -15.44
N HIS A 205 1.56 8.73 -14.86
CA HIS A 205 2.81 9.23 -15.46
C HIS A 205 3.39 8.29 -16.50
N TYR A 206 3.19 6.98 -16.32
CA TYR A 206 3.75 5.92 -17.16
C TYR A 206 2.65 4.95 -17.64
N PRO A 207 1.60 5.44 -18.36
CA PRO A 207 0.50 4.57 -18.83
C PRO A 207 0.99 3.51 -19.80
N GLU A 208 2.07 3.75 -20.53
CA GLU A 208 2.67 2.84 -21.51
C GLU A 208 3.23 1.56 -20.89
N VAL A 209 3.44 1.49 -19.57
CA VAL A 209 3.95 0.27 -18.93
C VAL A 209 2.84 -0.77 -18.67
N LEU A 210 1.59 -0.34 -18.53
CA LEU A 210 0.45 -1.22 -18.20
C LEU A 210 0.30 -2.45 -19.12
N PRO A 211 0.40 -2.33 -20.48
CA PRO A 211 0.27 -3.48 -21.35
C PRO A 211 1.32 -4.57 -21.13
N ALA A 212 2.52 -4.18 -20.67
CA ALA A 212 3.67 -5.07 -20.48
C ALA A 212 3.72 -5.74 -19.09
N LEU A 213 2.85 -5.35 -18.16
CA LEU A 213 2.82 -5.92 -16.82
C LEU A 213 2.11 -7.27 -16.75
N PRO A 214 2.53 -8.19 -15.87
CA PRO A 214 1.80 -9.41 -15.52
C PRO A 214 0.38 -9.10 -15.05
N LYS A 215 -0.62 -9.81 -15.57
CA LYS A 215 -2.04 -9.47 -15.36
C LYS A 215 -2.64 -9.97 -14.05
N ASP A 216 -1.93 -10.80 -13.31
CA ASP A 216 -2.29 -11.26 -11.98
C ASP A 216 -1.85 -10.29 -10.86
N ILE A 217 -1.14 -9.20 -11.19
CA ILE A 217 -0.93 -8.08 -10.27
C ILE A 217 -2.28 -7.49 -9.87
N LEU A 218 -2.48 -7.24 -8.57
CA LEU A 218 -3.69 -6.62 -8.03
C LEU A 218 -3.48 -5.12 -7.87
N LEU A 219 -4.21 -4.32 -8.63
CA LEU A 219 -4.10 -2.86 -8.59
C LEU A 219 -5.01 -2.29 -7.50
N CYS A 220 -4.45 -1.45 -6.63
CA CYS A 220 -5.18 -0.75 -5.58
C CYS A 220 -5.44 0.69 -6.04
N CYS A 221 -6.66 0.96 -6.48
CA CYS A 221 -7.07 2.26 -7.02
C CYS A 221 -7.51 3.17 -5.87
N TRP A 222 -6.66 4.14 -5.49
CA TRP A 222 -6.97 5.06 -4.41
C TRP A 222 -7.54 6.38 -4.91
N GLU A 223 -8.46 6.95 -4.14
CA GLU A 223 -9.04 8.29 -4.32
C GLU A 223 -9.77 8.66 -3.03
N TYR A 224 -9.58 9.87 -2.54
CA TYR A 224 -10.08 10.31 -1.22
C TYR A 224 -11.20 11.34 -1.30
N GLY A 225 -11.61 11.72 -2.51
CA GLY A 225 -12.76 12.58 -2.76
C GLY A 225 -14.08 11.82 -2.85
N VAL A 226 -15.15 12.53 -3.12
CA VAL A 226 -16.44 11.92 -3.48
C VAL A 226 -16.40 11.45 -4.92
N ILE A 227 -16.68 10.17 -5.14
CA ILE A 227 -16.59 9.52 -6.44
C ILE A 227 -17.92 9.64 -7.21
N GLY A 228 -17.83 10.05 -8.49
CA GLY A 228 -18.92 10.01 -9.46
C GLY A 228 -18.84 8.78 -10.38
N GLU A 229 -19.00 9.00 -11.67
CA GLU A 229 -18.90 7.95 -12.70
C GLU A 229 -17.45 7.71 -13.17
N THR A 230 -16.52 8.58 -12.77
CA THR A 230 -15.09 8.51 -13.11
C THR A 230 -14.24 8.84 -11.89
N LEU A 231 -13.00 8.37 -11.89
CA LEU A 231 -11.99 8.74 -10.89
C LEU A 231 -11.10 9.85 -11.45
N ARG A 232 -10.66 10.72 -10.58
CA ARG A 232 -9.65 11.73 -10.95
C ARG A 232 -8.28 11.05 -11.05
N TRP A 233 -7.43 11.60 -11.88
CA TRP A 233 -6.02 11.40 -11.73
C TRP A 233 -5.49 12.25 -10.55
N HIS A 234 -4.51 11.73 -9.84
CA HIS A 234 -3.98 12.39 -8.65
C HIS A 234 -3.12 13.60 -9.00
N PHE A 235 -2.53 13.59 -10.19
CA PHE A 235 -1.48 14.50 -10.58
C PHE A 235 -1.75 15.06 -11.99
N GLY A 236 -1.73 16.39 -12.07
CA GLY A 236 -1.90 17.10 -13.34
C GLY A 236 -3.35 17.27 -13.79
N ASP A 237 -3.52 17.94 -14.94
CA ASP A 237 -4.79 18.34 -15.51
C ASP A 237 -5.38 17.27 -16.46
N GLN A 238 -5.07 16.01 -16.27
CA GLN A 238 -5.63 14.97 -17.10
C GLN A 238 -7.12 14.77 -16.81
N PRO A 239 -7.94 14.49 -17.84
CA PRO A 239 -9.36 14.27 -17.66
C PRO A 239 -9.62 13.05 -16.78
N PRO A 240 -10.68 13.07 -15.96
CA PRO A 240 -11.10 11.92 -15.17
C PRO A 240 -11.39 10.72 -16.05
N VAL A 241 -11.02 9.52 -15.58
CA VAL A 241 -11.19 8.26 -16.32
C VAL A 241 -11.95 7.23 -15.50
N ASP A 242 -12.53 6.26 -16.17
CA ASP A 242 -13.10 5.08 -15.53
C ASP A 242 -12.01 4.03 -15.28
N LYS A 243 -11.16 4.26 -14.25
CA LYS A 243 -9.98 3.44 -13.96
C LYS A 243 -10.29 1.95 -13.84
N LEU A 244 -11.34 1.57 -13.11
CA LEU A 244 -11.66 0.16 -12.91
C LEU A 244 -12.03 -0.52 -14.25
N LYS A 245 -12.75 0.18 -15.12
CA LYS A 245 -13.08 -0.31 -16.44
C LYS A 245 -11.86 -0.38 -17.34
N GLU A 246 -11.00 0.64 -17.31
CA GLU A 246 -9.76 0.68 -18.09
C GLU A 246 -8.83 -0.46 -17.70
N PHE A 247 -8.48 -0.59 -16.42
CA PHE A 247 -7.59 -1.64 -15.95
C PHE A 247 -8.17 -3.04 -16.18
N SER A 248 -9.46 -3.21 -15.96
CA SER A 248 -10.15 -4.47 -16.27
C SER A 248 -10.10 -4.82 -17.76
N SER A 249 -10.22 -3.82 -18.65
CA SER A 249 -10.11 -4.04 -20.10
C SER A 249 -8.70 -4.49 -20.52
N LEU A 250 -7.69 -4.13 -19.73
CA LEU A 250 -6.31 -4.58 -19.89
C LEU A 250 -6.01 -5.93 -19.20
N GLY A 251 -7.02 -6.52 -18.55
CA GLY A 251 -6.93 -7.83 -17.90
C GLY A 251 -6.50 -7.80 -16.43
N PHE A 252 -6.45 -6.62 -15.78
CA PHE A 252 -6.13 -6.51 -14.36
C PHE A 252 -7.37 -6.67 -13.49
N GLU A 253 -7.19 -7.27 -12.33
CA GLU A 253 -8.14 -7.19 -11.22
C GLU A 253 -7.76 -6.00 -10.31
N CYS A 254 -8.78 -5.36 -9.72
CA CYS A 254 -8.62 -4.14 -8.92
C CYS A 254 -9.31 -4.23 -7.57
N LEU A 255 -8.79 -3.45 -6.62
CA LEU A 255 -9.48 -3.03 -5.40
C LEU A 255 -9.73 -1.53 -5.45
N THR A 256 -10.84 -1.08 -4.90
CA THR A 256 -11.01 0.33 -4.56
C THR A 256 -10.31 0.62 -3.25
N ALA A 257 -9.64 1.77 -3.14
CA ALA A 257 -8.96 2.17 -1.94
C ALA A 257 -9.43 3.56 -1.46
N PRO A 258 -10.64 3.65 -0.88
CA PRO A 258 -11.11 4.87 -0.22
C PRO A 258 -10.33 5.15 1.06
N ALA A 259 -10.43 6.38 1.59
CA ALA A 259 -9.91 6.75 2.90
C ALA A 259 -11.02 7.01 3.93
N ASP A 260 -10.65 6.92 5.18
CA ASP A 260 -11.51 7.16 6.35
C ASP A 260 -11.80 8.63 6.65
N MET A 261 -11.33 9.56 5.82
CA MET A 261 -11.44 11.01 6.04
C MET A 261 -12.89 11.50 6.09
N THR A 262 -13.80 10.83 5.38
CA THR A 262 -15.22 11.12 5.34
C THR A 262 -15.99 9.86 4.95
N TRP A 263 -17.17 9.66 5.54
CA TRP A 263 -18.04 8.54 5.18
C TRP A 263 -18.53 8.59 3.72
N LEU A 264 -18.57 9.78 3.10
CA LEU A 264 -18.97 9.95 1.69
C LEU A 264 -18.02 9.27 0.72
N ASN A 265 -16.73 9.23 1.04
CA ASN A 265 -15.74 8.62 0.16
C ASN A 265 -15.95 7.09 0.03
N PRO A 266 -15.95 6.26 1.10
CA PRO A 266 -16.18 4.82 0.96
C PRO A 266 -17.56 4.50 0.36
N VAL A 267 -18.63 5.23 0.70
CA VAL A 267 -19.95 5.01 0.12
C VAL A 267 -19.97 5.27 -1.38
N SER A 268 -19.45 6.41 -1.81
CA SER A 268 -19.44 6.77 -3.24
C SER A 268 -18.53 5.84 -4.04
N PHE A 269 -17.38 5.44 -3.48
CA PHE A 269 -16.48 4.51 -4.14
C PHE A 269 -17.06 3.10 -4.25
N THR A 270 -17.78 2.64 -3.23
CA THR A 270 -18.51 1.36 -3.29
C THR A 270 -19.55 1.38 -4.41
N ARG A 271 -20.37 2.44 -4.50
CA ARG A 271 -21.36 2.62 -5.59
C ARG A 271 -20.72 2.65 -6.98
N TYR A 272 -19.55 3.24 -7.09
CA TYR A 272 -18.76 3.24 -8.33
C TYR A 272 -18.31 1.82 -8.68
N ALA A 273 -17.79 1.06 -7.70
CA ALA A 273 -17.29 -0.30 -7.88
C ALA A 273 -18.39 -1.31 -8.22
N GLU A 274 -19.60 -1.15 -7.66
CA GLU A 274 -20.74 -2.08 -7.92
C GLU A 274 -21.12 -2.20 -9.40
N LYS A 275 -20.81 -1.19 -10.20
CA LYS A 275 -21.10 -1.14 -11.62
C LYS A 275 -19.94 -1.62 -12.50
N ARG A 276 -18.86 -2.15 -11.90
CA ARG A 276 -17.58 -2.41 -12.57
C ARG A 276 -16.93 -3.69 -12.06
N PRO A 277 -16.06 -4.33 -12.84
CA PRO A 277 -15.25 -5.43 -12.34
C PRO A 277 -14.32 -4.94 -11.21
N CYS A 278 -14.58 -5.42 -9.98
CA CYS A 278 -13.83 -5.07 -8.79
C CYS A 278 -13.85 -6.24 -7.80
N LEU A 279 -12.70 -6.59 -7.22
CA LEU A 279 -12.61 -7.68 -6.25
C LEU A 279 -13.05 -7.28 -4.85
N GLY A 280 -13.08 -5.98 -4.56
CA GLY A 280 -13.42 -5.50 -3.22
C GLY A 280 -12.82 -4.16 -2.90
N GLY A 281 -12.66 -3.88 -1.60
CA GLY A 281 -12.14 -2.62 -1.11
C GLY A 281 -11.03 -2.79 -0.08
N LEU A 282 -10.16 -1.78 -0.04
CA LEU A 282 -9.14 -1.55 0.96
C LEU A 282 -9.36 -0.16 1.56
N LEU A 283 -10.02 -0.07 2.72
CA LEU A 283 -10.18 1.20 3.41
C LEU A 283 -8.83 1.64 3.98
N THR A 284 -8.29 2.74 3.49
CA THR A 284 -7.02 3.28 3.96
C THR A 284 -7.23 4.17 5.18
N MET A 285 -6.44 3.94 6.21
CA MET A 285 -6.34 4.78 7.40
C MET A 285 -4.91 5.29 7.48
N TRP A 286 -4.70 6.54 7.10
CA TRP A 286 -3.40 7.17 7.22
C TRP A 286 -3.25 7.81 8.60
N GLU A 287 -2.03 7.75 9.13
CA GLU A 287 -1.70 8.41 10.38
C GLU A 287 -2.17 9.86 10.35
N LYS A 288 -2.88 10.24 11.39
CA LYS A 288 -3.32 11.61 11.64
C LYS A 288 -2.56 12.11 12.85
N TYR A 289 -1.76 13.14 12.66
CA TYR A 289 -1.03 13.82 13.71
C TYR A 289 -1.88 13.92 14.98
N SER A 290 -1.59 13.15 16.00
CA SER A 290 -2.28 13.18 17.30
C SER A 290 -3.15 11.98 17.68
N CYS A 291 -2.82 10.79 17.24
CA CYS A 291 -3.33 9.55 17.85
C CYS A 291 -4.85 9.28 17.67
N PHE A 292 -5.48 9.80 16.61
CA PHE A 292 -6.94 9.71 16.51
C PHE A 292 -7.45 8.64 15.55
N TYR A 293 -6.88 7.44 15.60
CA TYR A 293 -7.57 6.28 15.02
C TYR A 293 -9.00 6.13 15.56
N HIS A 294 -9.24 6.51 16.82
CA HIS A 294 -10.57 6.48 17.41
C HIS A 294 -11.61 7.31 16.63
N ALA A 295 -11.21 8.45 16.06
CA ALA A 295 -12.11 9.26 15.24
C ALA A 295 -12.52 8.56 13.94
N SER A 296 -11.71 7.63 13.46
CA SER A 296 -11.95 6.85 12.24
C SER A 296 -12.80 5.60 12.48
N LEU A 297 -12.87 5.09 13.71
CA LEU A 297 -13.56 3.82 14.02
C LEU A 297 -15.02 3.78 13.55
N PRO A 298 -15.83 4.84 13.65
CA PRO A 298 -17.21 4.83 13.11
C PRO A 298 -17.23 4.59 11.59
N VAL A 299 -16.36 5.25 10.83
CA VAL A 299 -16.24 5.06 9.37
C VAL A 299 -15.74 3.68 9.04
N VAL A 300 -14.77 3.17 9.79
CA VAL A 300 -14.25 1.80 9.64
C VAL A 300 -15.36 0.78 9.86
N ALA A 301 -16.09 0.86 10.98
CA ALA A 301 -17.18 -0.07 11.28
C ALA A 301 -18.28 -0.03 10.20
N ALA A 302 -18.68 1.17 9.79
CA ALA A 302 -19.73 1.34 8.80
C ALA A 302 -19.29 0.82 7.42
N THR A 303 -18.05 1.08 7.00
CA THR A 303 -17.52 0.59 5.73
C THR A 303 -17.44 -0.94 5.70
N GLY A 304 -17.00 -1.56 6.79
CA GLY A 304 -16.96 -3.02 6.90
C GLY A 304 -18.35 -3.66 6.73
N ARG A 305 -19.37 -3.12 7.39
CA ARG A 305 -20.76 -3.55 7.23
C ARG A 305 -21.27 -3.35 5.81
N LEU A 306 -21.00 -2.19 5.21
CA LEU A 306 -21.35 -1.88 3.83
C LEU A 306 -20.80 -2.94 2.87
N TRP A 307 -19.51 -3.29 3.00
CA TRP A 307 -18.87 -4.28 2.16
C TRP A 307 -19.26 -5.73 2.46
N SER A 308 -19.86 -5.97 3.63
CA SER A 308 -20.44 -7.26 4.02
C SER A 308 -21.91 -7.40 3.60
N GLY A 309 -22.44 -6.46 2.80
CA GLY A 309 -23.77 -6.55 2.20
C GLY A 309 -24.86 -5.70 2.84
N SER A 310 -24.57 -4.91 3.90
CA SER A 310 -25.54 -3.95 4.43
C SER A 310 -25.82 -2.83 3.42
N SER A 311 -27.04 -2.27 3.47
CA SER A 311 -27.32 -1.05 2.70
C SER A 311 -26.53 0.17 3.25
N PRO A 312 -26.33 1.23 2.47
CA PRO A 312 -25.71 2.45 2.98
C PRO A 312 -26.43 3.05 4.19
N GLU A 313 -27.75 3.00 4.20
CA GLU A 313 -28.58 3.52 5.27
C GLU A 313 -28.44 2.71 6.58
N GLU A 314 -28.26 1.38 6.47
CA GLU A 314 -28.00 0.49 7.61
C GLU A 314 -26.56 0.62 8.10
N ALA A 315 -25.60 0.75 7.18
CA ALA A 315 -24.17 0.88 7.51
C ALA A 315 -23.85 2.24 8.11
N PHE A 316 -24.45 3.32 7.58
CA PHE A 316 -24.27 4.71 7.99
C PHE A 316 -25.63 5.31 8.40
N PRO A 317 -26.19 4.96 9.56
CA PRO A 317 -27.47 5.51 10.00
C PRO A 317 -27.38 7.03 10.19
N ALA A 318 -28.47 7.72 9.84
CA ALA A 318 -28.56 9.16 9.99
C ALA A 318 -28.32 9.55 11.46
N GLY A 319 -27.31 10.36 11.72
CA GLY A 319 -26.97 10.84 13.07
C GLY A 319 -25.62 10.34 13.62
N VAL A 320 -24.83 9.61 12.83
CA VAL A 320 -23.44 9.25 13.16
C VAL A 320 -22.47 10.17 12.43
#